data_d75ffa00b97d3a3ae81feb4b30235c68
#
_entry.id   d75ffa00b97d3a3ae81feb4b30235c68
#
_cell.length_a   1.000
_cell.length_b   1.000
_cell.length_c   1.000
_cell.angle_alpha   90.00
_cell.angle_beta   90.00
_cell.angle_gamma   90.00
#
_symmetry.space_group_name_H-M   'P 1'
#
loop_
_entity.id
_entity.type
_entity.pdbx_description
1 polymer ?
#
loop_
_entity_poly.entity_id
_entity_poly.type
_entity_poly.pdbx_seq_one_letter_code
_entity_poly.pdbx_strand_id
1 'polypeptide(L)'
;MSTSEKTIQTGYDYAKELYAAYGVDIDRAMEKAAQLPVSMHCWQADDVVGCEGAGAGATDGIATTGNYPGRARNADEIRRDADLAMSMIPGAKKFNLHASYAELNGRKIDRDAYTIAEFQNWVDWAKEKNVGLDFNPTYFGHPMVNNGFTLSSADDKTREFWIEHGKRCREIGAEFGRQLGKTCVINYWMPDGYKDTPADTAAPRARMIDSLDKIFAEKIDEKLILEGVESKLFALGLE
;
A
#
# COMPACT_ATOMS: atom_id res chain seq x y z
N MET A 1 -24.90 21.69 10.84
CA MET A 1 -24.83 23.17 10.92
C MET A 1 -23.69 23.62 10.02
N SER A 2 -23.95 24.52 9.07
CA SER A 2 -22.89 25.09 8.24
C SER A 2 -22.08 26.08 9.08
N THR A 3 -20.77 25.88 9.15
CA THR A 3 -19.84 26.81 9.80
C THR A 3 -19.69 28.03 8.91
N SER A 4 -19.94 29.25 9.45
CA SER A 4 -19.82 30.48 8.66
C SER A 4 -18.34 30.77 8.33
N GLU A 5 -18.06 31.40 7.20
CA GLU A 5 -16.71 31.83 6.82
C GLU A 5 -16.02 32.65 7.91
N LYS A 6 -16.81 33.52 8.59
CA LYS A 6 -16.32 34.33 9.71
C LYS A 6 -15.82 33.45 10.87
N THR A 7 -16.52 32.36 11.17
CA THR A 7 -16.12 31.43 12.24
C THR A 7 -14.84 30.69 11.86
N ILE A 8 -14.71 30.28 10.60
CA ILE A 8 -13.51 29.63 10.07
C ILE A 8 -12.32 30.59 10.15
N GLN A 9 -12.48 31.84 9.69
CA GLN A 9 -11.43 32.84 9.74
C GLN A 9 -10.97 33.14 11.17
N THR A 10 -11.92 33.31 12.09
CA THR A 10 -11.60 33.54 13.51
C THR A 10 -10.81 32.39 14.12
N GLY A 11 -11.18 31.16 13.80
CA GLY A 11 -10.47 29.96 14.25
C GLY A 11 -9.04 29.87 13.67
N TYR A 12 -8.90 30.24 12.40
CA TYR A 12 -7.61 30.27 11.73
C TYR A 12 -6.69 31.34 12.35
N ASP A 13 -7.18 32.55 12.54
CA ASP A 13 -6.41 33.67 13.12
C ASP A 13 -5.93 33.30 14.54
N TYR A 14 -6.79 32.71 15.35
CA TYR A 14 -6.43 32.21 16.68
C TYR A 14 -5.35 31.11 16.62
N ALA A 15 -5.48 30.14 15.73
CA ALA A 15 -4.49 29.10 15.54
C ALA A 15 -3.15 29.70 15.10
N LYS A 16 -3.16 30.69 14.21
CA LYS A 16 -1.97 31.39 13.73
C LYS A 16 -1.20 32.06 14.87
N GLU A 17 -1.89 32.77 15.76
CA GLU A 17 -1.28 33.39 16.95
C GLU A 17 -0.70 32.33 17.90
N LEU A 18 -1.45 31.24 18.16
CA LEU A 18 -1.02 30.15 19.05
C LEU A 18 0.26 29.49 18.52
N TYR A 19 0.29 29.12 17.25
CA TYR A 19 1.46 28.45 16.66
C TYR A 19 2.67 29.37 16.52
N ALA A 20 2.46 30.68 16.30
CA ALA A 20 3.53 31.68 16.27
C ALA A 20 4.28 31.76 17.61
N ALA A 21 3.60 31.53 18.75
CA ALA A 21 4.23 31.47 20.07
C ALA A 21 5.25 30.31 20.21
N TYR A 22 5.12 29.27 19.35
CA TYR A 22 6.06 28.16 19.27
C TYR A 22 7.06 28.29 18.09
N GLY A 23 7.13 29.47 17.46
CA GLY A 23 8.02 29.73 16.33
C GLY A 23 7.58 29.10 15.00
N VAL A 24 6.32 28.72 14.89
CA VAL A 24 5.76 28.09 13.66
C VAL A 24 5.02 29.15 12.84
N ASP A 25 5.49 29.38 11.62
CA ASP A 25 4.76 30.10 10.58
C ASP A 25 3.75 29.14 9.95
N ILE A 26 2.47 29.29 10.29
CA ILE A 26 1.40 28.38 9.87
C ILE A 26 1.13 28.48 8.36
N ASP A 27 1.24 29.67 7.75
CA ASP A 27 1.02 29.84 6.31
C ASP A 27 2.08 29.06 5.52
N ARG A 28 3.34 29.25 5.87
CA ARG A 28 4.45 28.53 5.26
C ARG A 28 4.39 27.02 5.53
N ALA A 29 3.94 26.60 6.71
CA ALA A 29 3.76 25.19 7.04
C ALA A 29 2.67 24.55 6.17
N MET A 30 1.54 25.26 5.97
CA MET A 30 0.44 24.82 5.11
C MET A 30 0.85 24.75 3.63
N GLU A 31 1.59 25.76 3.13
CA GLU A 31 2.14 25.74 1.77
C GLU A 31 3.03 24.52 1.53
N LYS A 32 3.91 24.21 2.49
CA LYS A 32 4.77 23.01 2.42
C LYS A 32 3.94 21.72 2.49
N ALA A 33 2.98 21.65 3.39
CA ALA A 33 2.12 20.47 3.53
C ALA A 33 1.30 20.21 2.26
N ALA A 34 0.82 21.25 1.59
CA ALA A 34 0.06 21.13 0.34
C ALA A 34 0.89 20.54 -0.83
N GLN A 35 2.22 20.62 -0.74
CA GLN A 35 3.12 20.03 -1.74
C GLN A 35 3.43 18.55 -1.49
N LEU A 36 3.16 18.05 -0.27
CA LEU A 36 3.38 16.65 0.07
C LEU A 36 2.19 15.80 -0.41
N PRO A 37 2.41 14.82 -1.28
CA PRO A 37 1.32 13.98 -1.74
C PRO A 37 0.82 13.07 -0.61
N VAL A 38 -0.48 13.10 -0.36
CA VAL A 38 -1.15 12.16 0.55
C VAL A 38 -1.50 10.90 -0.23
N SER A 39 -1.03 9.75 0.26
CA SER A 39 -1.32 8.44 -0.34
C SER A 39 -2.49 7.78 0.39
N MET A 40 -3.61 7.63 -0.31
CA MET A 40 -4.82 7.00 0.22
C MET A 40 -4.81 5.51 -0.12
N HIS A 41 -5.09 4.66 0.87
CA HIS A 41 -5.12 3.21 0.69
C HIS A 41 -6.38 2.72 -0.04
N CYS A 42 -6.20 1.86 -1.04
CA CYS A 42 -7.28 1.25 -1.83
C CYS A 42 -8.24 0.41 -0.96
N TRP A 43 -7.71 -0.29 0.03
CA TRP A 43 -8.44 -1.22 0.89
C TRP A 43 -9.45 -0.54 1.83
N GLN A 44 -9.49 0.78 1.90
CA GLN A 44 -10.55 1.50 2.61
C GLN A 44 -11.92 1.36 1.95
N ALA A 45 -11.97 1.10 0.64
CA ALA A 45 -13.24 1.00 -0.09
C ALA A 45 -13.91 -0.38 0.00
N ASP A 46 -13.13 -1.45 0.20
CA ASP A 46 -13.62 -2.84 0.17
C ASP A 46 -13.19 -3.70 1.36
N ASP A 47 -12.47 -3.12 2.33
CA ASP A 47 -11.92 -3.80 3.49
C ASP A 47 -10.98 -4.95 3.13
N VAL A 48 -10.04 -4.69 2.20
CA VAL A 48 -8.94 -5.59 1.82
C VAL A 48 -9.37 -6.86 1.04
N VAL A 49 -10.52 -6.89 0.43
CA VAL A 49 -10.95 -8.07 -0.36
C VAL A 49 -10.14 -8.22 -1.64
N GLY A 50 -9.90 -7.11 -2.35
CA GLY A 50 -9.18 -7.13 -3.63
C GLY A 50 -10.02 -7.58 -4.81
N CYS A 51 -9.36 -7.80 -5.95
CA CYS A 51 -9.99 -8.10 -7.24
C CYS A 51 -9.59 -9.48 -7.81
N GLU A 52 -8.82 -10.27 -7.08
CA GLU A 52 -8.31 -11.59 -7.54
C GLU A 52 -9.39 -12.68 -7.62
N GLY A 53 -10.57 -12.45 -7.04
CA GLY A 53 -11.71 -13.37 -7.06
C GLY A 53 -12.11 -13.88 -5.69
N ALA A 54 -13.16 -14.73 -5.65
CA ALA A 54 -13.71 -15.26 -4.41
C ALA A 54 -12.67 -16.11 -3.65
N GLY A 55 -12.33 -15.72 -2.44
CA GLY A 55 -11.40 -16.42 -1.55
C GLY A 55 -10.06 -15.75 -1.35
N ALA A 56 -9.75 -14.69 -2.08
CA ALA A 56 -8.50 -13.92 -1.92
C ALA A 56 -8.53 -12.94 -0.72
N GLY A 57 -9.65 -12.80 -0.03
CA GLY A 57 -9.79 -11.88 1.09
C GLY A 57 -8.95 -12.25 2.31
N ALA A 58 -8.72 -11.27 3.17
CA ALA A 58 -8.07 -11.47 4.45
C ALA A 58 -8.85 -12.50 5.28
N THR A 59 -8.20 -13.60 5.63
CA THR A 59 -8.84 -14.70 6.36
C THR A 59 -8.73 -14.58 7.86
N ASP A 60 -7.83 -13.71 8.36
CA ASP A 60 -7.51 -13.59 9.78
C ASP A 60 -7.75 -12.17 10.31
N GLY A 61 -8.94 -11.90 10.79
CA GLY A 61 -9.19 -10.82 11.73
C GLY A 61 -9.70 -9.49 11.20
N ILE A 62 -9.87 -9.34 9.89
CA ILE A 62 -10.59 -8.21 9.29
C ILE A 62 -11.93 -8.73 8.78
N ALA A 63 -13.02 -8.30 9.40
CA ALA A 63 -14.36 -8.68 8.98
C ALA A 63 -14.89 -7.65 7.98
N THR A 64 -15.00 -8.06 6.72
CA THR A 64 -15.67 -7.25 5.71
C THR A 64 -17.18 -7.29 5.94
N THR A 65 -17.77 -6.12 6.09
CA THR A 65 -19.21 -5.97 6.31
C THR A 65 -19.82 -5.01 5.32
N GLY A 66 -21.12 -5.16 5.10
CA GLY A 66 -21.91 -4.27 4.26
C GLY A 66 -21.90 -4.63 2.78
N ASN A 67 -22.72 -3.88 2.06
CA ASN A 67 -22.88 -3.96 0.60
C ASN A 67 -22.65 -2.58 0.00
N TYR A 68 -22.29 -2.54 -1.27
CA TYR A 68 -22.17 -1.28 -1.98
C TYR A 68 -23.53 -0.49 -1.94
N PRO A 69 -23.50 0.86 -1.63
CA PRO A 69 -22.29 1.70 -1.58
C PRO A 69 -21.47 1.64 -0.28
N GLY A 70 -21.74 0.71 0.64
CA GLY A 70 -20.93 0.56 1.86
C GLY A 70 -19.57 -0.10 1.60
N ARG A 71 -19.54 -1.17 0.79
CA ARG A 71 -18.31 -1.89 0.41
C ARG A 71 -18.25 -2.06 -1.09
N ALA A 72 -17.14 -1.65 -1.69
CA ALA A 72 -16.87 -1.86 -3.11
C ALA A 72 -16.69 -3.37 -3.42
N ARG A 73 -17.14 -3.80 -4.59
CA ARG A 73 -17.18 -5.20 -5.01
C ARG A 73 -16.22 -5.50 -6.16
N ASN A 74 -15.69 -4.47 -6.81
CA ASN A 74 -14.81 -4.55 -7.96
C ASN A 74 -14.00 -3.26 -8.10
N ALA A 75 -13.01 -3.27 -8.99
CA ALA A 75 -12.11 -2.15 -9.20
C ALA A 75 -12.80 -0.86 -9.65
N ASP A 76 -13.88 -0.95 -10.43
CA ASP A 76 -14.62 0.24 -10.87
C ASP A 76 -15.35 0.94 -9.73
N GLU A 77 -15.89 0.18 -8.79
CA GLU A 77 -16.52 0.73 -7.59
C GLU A 77 -15.47 1.38 -6.68
N ILE A 78 -14.30 0.74 -6.52
CA ILE A 78 -13.18 1.30 -5.76
C ILE A 78 -12.70 2.62 -6.39
N ARG A 79 -12.54 2.68 -7.71
CA ARG A 79 -12.16 3.92 -8.40
C ARG A 79 -13.18 5.05 -8.20
N ARG A 80 -14.47 4.74 -8.23
CA ARG A 80 -15.54 5.73 -7.96
C ARG A 80 -15.50 6.25 -6.53
N ASP A 81 -15.31 5.37 -5.56
CA ASP A 81 -15.19 5.75 -4.15
C ASP A 81 -13.92 6.58 -3.91
N ALA A 82 -12.81 6.19 -4.54
CA ALA A 82 -11.56 6.93 -4.51
C ALA A 82 -11.68 8.32 -5.13
N ASP A 83 -12.38 8.45 -6.27
CA ASP A 83 -12.65 9.73 -6.91
C ASP A 83 -13.41 10.68 -5.97
N LEU A 84 -14.45 10.18 -5.31
CA LEU A 84 -15.23 10.96 -4.36
C LEU A 84 -14.38 11.37 -3.15
N ALA A 85 -13.68 10.42 -2.53
CA ALA A 85 -12.85 10.69 -1.36
C ALA A 85 -11.73 11.69 -1.69
N MET A 86 -11.03 11.52 -2.80
CA MET A 86 -9.96 12.41 -3.23
C MET A 86 -10.45 13.81 -3.63
N SER A 87 -11.70 13.94 -4.06
CA SER A 87 -12.29 15.26 -4.33
C SER A 87 -12.42 16.13 -3.09
N MET A 88 -12.50 15.51 -1.91
CA MET A 88 -12.62 16.17 -0.60
C MET A 88 -11.26 16.44 0.08
N ILE A 89 -10.18 15.89 -0.44
CA ILE A 89 -8.82 16.05 0.11
C ILE A 89 -8.09 17.15 -0.66
N PRO A 90 -7.59 18.20 -0.01
CA PRO A 90 -6.77 19.22 -0.67
C PRO A 90 -5.35 18.71 -0.99
N GLY A 91 -4.64 19.43 -1.87
CA GLY A 91 -3.23 19.18 -2.18
C GLY A 91 -2.99 18.03 -3.15
N ALA A 92 -1.71 17.65 -3.27
CA ALA A 92 -1.26 16.54 -4.11
C ALA A 92 -1.68 15.18 -3.52
N LYS A 93 -2.00 14.22 -4.41
CA LYS A 93 -2.55 12.94 -3.99
C LYS A 93 -1.88 11.77 -4.68
N LYS A 94 -1.86 10.65 -3.98
CA LYS A 94 -1.50 9.34 -4.49
C LYS A 94 -2.54 8.31 -4.06
N PHE A 95 -2.54 7.17 -4.69
CA PHE A 95 -3.38 6.04 -4.33
C PHE A 95 -2.51 4.82 -4.10
N ASN A 96 -2.59 4.22 -2.91
CA ASN A 96 -1.80 3.05 -2.57
C ASN A 96 -2.59 1.79 -2.93
N LEU A 97 -2.13 1.10 -3.98
CA LEU A 97 -2.66 -0.17 -4.40
C LEU A 97 -1.99 -1.34 -3.67
N HIS A 98 -2.74 -2.41 -3.50
CA HIS A 98 -2.21 -3.70 -3.12
C HIS A 98 -2.14 -4.64 -4.32
N ALA A 99 -1.22 -5.62 -4.31
CA ALA A 99 -1.11 -6.62 -5.38
C ALA A 99 -2.40 -7.44 -5.55
N SER A 100 -3.17 -7.64 -4.46
CA SER A 100 -4.48 -8.31 -4.50
C SER A 100 -5.56 -7.57 -5.31
N TYR A 101 -5.30 -6.33 -5.72
CA TYR A 101 -6.20 -5.56 -6.59
C TYR A 101 -5.87 -5.70 -8.08
N ALA A 102 -5.10 -6.70 -8.46
CA ALA A 102 -4.86 -7.09 -9.84
C ALA A 102 -6.17 -7.41 -10.56
N GLU A 103 -6.39 -6.83 -11.74
CA GLU A 103 -7.57 -7.07 -12.57
C GLU A 103 -7.28 -8.23 -13.53
N LEU A 104 -7.58 -9.46 -13.11
CA LEU A 104 -7.24 -10.67 -13.86
C LEU A 104 -8.12 -10.90 -15.09
N ASN A 105 -9.32 -10.33 -15.12
CA ASN A 105 -10.25 -10.43 -16.26
C ASN A 105 -10.52 -11.89 -16.72
N GLY A 106 -10.64 -12.79 -15.74
CA GLY A 106 -10.87 -14.22 -15.98
C GLY A 106 -9.62 -15.04 -16.35
N ARG A 107 -8.44 -14.41 -16.40
CA ARG A 107 -7.17 -15.11 -16.58
C ARG A 107 -6.78 -15.84 -15.28
N LYS A 108 -6.12 -16.98 -15.41
CA LYS A 108 -5.56 -17.73 -14.28
C LYS A 108 -4.07 -17.45 -14.19
N ILE A 109 -3.74 -16.36 -13.51
CA ILE A 109 -2.38 -15.91 -13.28
C ILE A 109 -2.21 -15.80 -11.77
N ASP A 110 -1.11 -16.32 -11.23
CA ASP A 110 -0.79 -16.22 -9.81
C ASP A 110 0.13 -15.02 -9.54
N ARG A 111 0.25 -14.63 -8.27
CA ARG A 111 0.96 -13.42 -7.84
C ARG A 111 2.43 -13.38 -8.25
N ASP A 112 3.11 -14.52 -8.33
CA ASP A 112 4.51 -14.65 -8.78
C ASP A 112 4.70 -14.41 -10.29
N ALA A 113 3.59 -14.31 -11.04
CA ALA A 113 3.59 -14.06 -12.48
C ALA A 113 2.92 -12.74 -12.89
N TYR A 114 2.55 -11.87 -11.93
CA TYR A 114 1.96 -10.58 -12.23
C TYR A 114 2.91 -9.66 -12.97
N THR A 115 2.34 -8.84 -13.82
CA THR A 115 3.00 -7.80 -14.59
C THR A 115 2.19 -6.50 -14.53
N ILE A 116 2.65 -5.46 -15.17
CA ILE A 116 1.90 -4.21 -15.30
C ILE A 116 0.52 -4.41 -15.99
N ALA A 117 0.36 -5.45 -16.81
CA ALA A 117 -0.88 -5.70 -17.54
C ALA A 117 -2.10 -5.91 -16.62
N GLU A 118 -1.89 -6.49 -15.41
CA GLU A 118 -2.93 -6.69 -14.42
C GLU A 118 -3.33 -5.39 -13.70
N PHE A 119 -2.54 -4.34 -13.88
CA PHE A 119 -2.73 -3.03 -13.23
C PHE A 119 -2.89 -1.88 -14.23
N GLN A 120 -2.94 -2.15 -15.54
CA GLN A 120 -2.97 -1.09 -16.55
C GLN A 120 -4.18 -0.17 -16.41
N ASN A 121 -5.36 -0.70 -16.08
CA ASN A 121 -6.55 0.12 -15.86
C ASN A 121 -6.40 1.08 -14.67
N TRP A 122 -5.64 0.68 -13.63
CA TRP A 122 -5.30 1.56 -12.51
C TRP A 122 -4.37 2.68 -12.94
N VAL A 123 -3.39 2.39 -13.80
CA VAL A 123 -2.49 3.38 -14.36
C VAL A 123 -3.24 4.39 -15.23
N ASP A 124 -4.14 3.91 -16.07
CA ASP A 124 -4.91 4.77 -16.98
C ASP A 124 -5.86 5.70 -16.21
N TRP A 125 -6.54 5.17 -15.17
CA TRP A 125 -7.32 5.97 -14.24
C TRP A 125 -6.44 7.00 -13.50
N ALA A 126 -5.27 6.61 -13.02
CA ALA A 126 -4.37 7.50 -12.29
C ALA A 126 -3.85 8.65 -13.19
N LYS A 127 -3.60 8.37 -14.47
CA LYS A 127 -3.26 9.39 -15.47
C LYS A 127 -4.40 10.39 -15.66
N GLU A 128 -5.62 9.89 -15.84
CA GLU A 128 -6.83 10.73 -16.01
C GLU A 128 -7.02 11.66 -14.82
N LYS A 129 -6.82 11.17 -13.59
CA LYS A 129 -6.99 11.94 -12.35
C LYS A 129 -5.74 12.73 -11.94
N ASN A 130 -4.63 12.59 -12.66
CA ASN A 130 -3.33 13.17 -12.31
C ASN A 130 -2.88 12.81 -10.89
N VAL A 131 -3.11 11.59 -10.45
CA VAL A 131 -2.64 11.04 -9.17
C VAL A 131 -1.44 10.12 -9.37
N GLY A 132 -0.62 9.91 -8.34
CA GLY A 132 0.42 8.89 -8.34
C GLY A 132 -0.11 7.57 -7.81
N LEU A 133 0.58 6.46 -8.10
CA LEU A 133 0.33 5.17 -7.49
C LEU A 133 1.49 4.80 -6.58
N ASP A 134 1.14 4.32 -5.37
CA ASP A 134 2.04 3.59 -4.48
C ASP A 134 1.62 2.12 -4.46
N PHE A 135 2.46 1.22 -3.93
CA PHE A 135 2.20 -0.20 -4.06
C PHE A 135 2.55 -0.98 -2.79
N ASN A 136 1.72 -1.97 -2.47
CA ASN A 136 1.99 -2.95 -1.42
C ASN A 136 1.91 -4.36 -2.02
N PRO A 137 2.95 -5.18 -1.89
CA PRO A 137 2.99 -6.53 -2.44
C PRO A 137 1.95 -7.51 -1.88
N THR A 138 1.32 -7.21 -0.75
CA THR A 138 0.27 -8.07 -0.17
C THR A 138 0.76 -9.48 0.14
N TYR A 139 1.72 -9.60 1.05
CA TYR A 139 2.27 -10.91 1.49
C TYR A 139 1.33 -11.69 2.42
N PHE A 140 0.02 -11.64 2.17
CA PHE A 140 -1.00 -12.30 2.98
C PHE A 140 -2.24 -12.66 2.13
N GLY A 141 -3.20 -13.38 2.74
CA GLY A 141 -4.47 -13.71 2.08
C GLY A 141 -4.28 -14.60 0.83
N HIS A 142 -3.33 -15.55 0.87
CA HIS A 142 -2.99 -16.40 -0.27
C HIS A 142 -2.67 -17.84 0.19
N PRO A 143 -3.00 -18.89 -0.61
CA PRO A 143 -2.71 -20.28 -0.25
C PRO A 143 -1.24 -20.60 -0.01
N MET A 144 -0.33 -19.82 -0.61
CA MET A 144 1.12 -19.95 -0.42
C MET A 144 1.63 -19.33 0.89
N VAL A 145 0.77 -18.81 1.77
CA VAL A 145 1.14 -18.48 3.14
C VAL A 145 1.21 -19.77 3.96
N ASN A 146 2.37 -20.13 4.45
CA ASN A 146 2.60 -21.37 5.19
C ASN A 146 2.70 -21.09 6.69
N ASN A 147 1.68 -21.48 7.47
CA ASN A 147 1.60 -21.25 8.91
C ASN A 147 1.85 -19.78 9.33
N GLY A 148 1.37 -18.84 8.55
CA GLY A 148 1.58 -17.40 8.79
C GLY A 148 2.92 -16.85 8.31
N PHE A 149 3.72 -17.64 7.58
CA PHE A 149 5.02 -17.25 7.06
C PHE A 149 5.05 -17.18 5.53
N THR A 150 5.77 -16.23 4.99
CA THR A 150 6.02 -16.01 3.56
C THR A 150 7.53 -16.04 3.27
N LEU A 151 8.19 -14.89 3.25
CA LEU A 151 9.62 -14.75 2.95
C LEU A 151 10.55 -15.39 3.99
N SER A 152 10.07 -15.62 5.20
CA SER A 152 10.82 -16.30 6.26
C SER A 152 10.38 -17.74 6.51
N SER A 153 9.48 -18.29 5.68
CA SER A 153 9.02 -19.68 5.78
C SER A 153 10.17 -20.66 5.82
N ALA A 154 10.03 -21.75 6.57
CA ALA A 154 10.97 -22.87 6.53
C ALA A 154 10.86 -23.70 5.23
N ASP A 155 9.73 -23.60 4.53
CA ASP A 155 9.50 -24.24 3.24
C ASP A 155 10.10 -23.42 2.10
N ASP A 156 11.03 -24.00 1.35
CA ASP A 156 11.74 -23.33 0.27
C ASP A 156 10.81 -22.93 -0.87
N LYS A 157 9.83 -23.77 -1.22
CA LYS A 157 8.86 -23.46 -2.29
C LYS A 157 8.02 -22.23 -1.97
N THR A 158 7.60 -22.12 -0.71
CA THR A 158 6.88 -20.94 -0.21
C THR A 158 7.77 -19.69 -0.37
N ARG A 159 9.04 -19.75 0.05
CA ARG A 159 9.94 -18.62 -0.09
C ARG A 159 10.22 -18.25 -1.55
N GLU A 160 10.48 -19.23 -2.42
CA GLU A 160 10.72 -19.01 -3.84
C GLU A 160 9.55 -18.28 -4.52
N PHE A 161 8.31 -18.73 -4.26
CA PHE A 161 7.10 -18.06 -4.73
C PHE A 161 7.04 -16.59 -4.30
N TRP A 162 7.23 -16.32 -3.02
CA TRP A 162 7.14 -14.96 -2.49
C TRP A 162 8.33 -14.08 -2.88
N ILE A 163 9.52 -14.63 -3.09
CA ILE A 163 10.68 -13.91 -3.64
C ILE A 163 10.38 -13.48 -5.07
N GLU A 164 9.87 -14.37 -5.92
CA GLU A 164 9.53 -14.03 -7.29
C GLU A 164 8.41 -12.99 -7.34
N HIS A 165 7.36 -13.17 -6.52
CA HIS A 165 6.32 -12.17 -6.35
C HIS A 165 6.88 -10.78 -5.95
N GLY A 166 7.82 -10.74 -5.01
CA GLY A 166 8.48 -9.48 -4.60
C GLY A 166 9.22 -8.80 -5.77
N LYS A 167 9.92 -9.55 -6.59
CA LYS A 167 10.58 -9.03 -7.80
C LYS A 167 9.57 -8.46 -8.80
N ARG A 168 8.45 -9.17 -9.06
CA ARG A 168 7.38 -8.68 -9.92
C ARG A 168 6.77 -7.38 -9.39
N CYS A 169 6.56 -7.27 -8.09
CA CYS A 169 6.05 -6.04 -7.48
C CYS A 169 7.00 -4.84 -7.69
N ARG A 170 8.32 -5.06 -7.67
CA ARG A 170 9.30 -4.01 -7.98
C ARG A 170 9.20 -3.55 -9.44
N GLU A 171 9.08 -4.49 -10.38
CA GLU A 171 8.89 -4.19 -11.80
C GLU A 171 7.59 -3.41 -12.03
N ILE A 172 6.49 -3.82 -11.41
CA ILE A 172 5.18 -3.14 -11.49
C ILE A 172 5.27 -1.73 -10.91
N GLY A 173 5.87 -1.55 -9.73
CA GLY A 173 6.06 -0.23 -9.14
C GLY A 173 6.93 0.69 -9.99
N ALA A 174 7.99 0.16 -10.62
CA ALA A 174 8.81 0.91 -11.55
C ALA A 174 8.02 1.35 -12.80
N GLU A 175 7.11 0.50 -13.29
CA GLU A 175 6.19 0.87 -14.37
C GLU A 175 5.20 1.97 -13.95
N PHE A 176 4.67 1.92 -12.72
CA PHE A 176 3.86 3.01 -12.18
C PHE A 176 4.67 4.32 -12.20
N GLY A 177 5.89 4.31 -11.67
CA GLY A 177 6.77 5.47 -11.68
C GLY A 177 7.03 6.01 -13.08
N ARG A 178 7.35 5.12 -14.02
CA ARG A 178 7.64 5.49 -15.42
C ARG A 178 6.44 6.06 -16.14
N GLN A 179 5.29 5.39 -16.05
CA GLN A 179 4.09 5.78 -16.80
C GLN A 179 3.40 7.02 -16.23
N LEU A 180 3.51 7.27 -14.92
CA LEU A 180 2.87 8.40 -14.24
C LEU A 180 3.80 9.60 -14.04
N GLY A 181 5.13 9.43 -14.21
CA GLY A 181 6.12 10.47 -13.94
C GLY A 181 6.16 10.87 -12.46
N LYS A 182 5.77 9.98 -11.56
CA LYS A 182 5.71 10.18 -10.10
C LYS A 182 6.27 8.95 -9.42
N THR A 183 7.29 9.12 -8.57
CA THR A 183 7.91 8.01 -7.84
C THR A 183 6.87 7.17 -7.10
N CYS A 184 6.87 5.86 -7.33
CA CYS A 184 6.03 4.91 -6.59
C CYS A 184 6.72 4.54 -5.27
N VAL A 185 6.01 4.64 -4.15
CA VAL A 185 6.48 4.09 -2.88
C VAL A 185 5.97 2.66 -2.76
N ILE A 186 6.88 1.70 -2.55
CA ILE A 186 6.54 0.30 -2.32
C ILE A 186 6.75 -0.01 -0.83
N ASN A 187 5.67 -0.39 -0.15
CA ASN A 187 5.72 -0.82 1.24
C ASN A 187 5.64 -2.35 1.32
N TYR A 188 6.77 -3.00 1.60
CA TYR A 188 6.85 -4.44 1.86
C TYR A 188 6.43 -4.73 3.29
N TRP A 189 5.14 -4.91 3.49
CA TRP A 189 4.60 -5.34 4.76
C TRP A 189 4.38 -6.87 4.76
N MET A 190 5.08 -7.58 5.66
CA MET A 190 4.97 -9.03 5.82
C MET A 190 4.36 -9.37 7.17
N PRO A 191 3.36 -10.27 7.23
CA PRO A 191 2.78 -10.74 8.48
C PRO A 191 3.68 -11.74 9.22
N ASP A 192 4.77 -12.17 8.59
CA ASP A 192 5.70 -13.18 9.10
C ASP A 192 6.08 -12.91 10.55
N GLY A 193 5.93 -13.90 11.41
CA GLY A 193 6.25 -13.81 12.81
C GLY A 193 5.38 -14.72 13.69
N TYR A 194 5.76 -14.81 14.95
CA TYR A 194 5.04 -15.59 15.95
C TYR A 194 4.16 -14.68 16.80
N LYS A 195 3.12 -15.27 17.42
CA LYS A 195 2.29 -14.56 18.42
C LYS A 195 3.00 -14.49 19.76
N ASP A 196 3.82 -15.49 20.05
CA ASP A 196 4.61 -15.63 21.27
C ASP A 196 6.09 -15.68 20.93
N THR A 197 6.97 -15.52 21.94
CA THR A 197 8.42 -15.61 21.73
C THR A 197 8.80 -17.04 21.34
N PRO A 198 9.34 -17.27 20.13
CA PRO A 198 9.74 -18.61 19.70
C PRO A 198 11.06 -19.04 20.33
N ALA A 199 11.31 -20.35 20.37
CA ALA A 199 12.57 -20.92 20.83
C ALA A 199 13.77 -20.53 19.95
N ASP A 200 13.52 -20.32 18.64
CA ASP A 200 14.52 -19.88 17.67
C ASP A 200 14.03 -18.63 16.95
N THR A 201 14.63 -17.49 17.27
CA THR A 201 14.36 -16.19 16.63
C THR A 201 15.34 -15.90 15.50
N ALA A 202 16.48 -16.59 15.45
CA ALA A 202 17.56 -16.29 14.48
C ALA A 202 17.27 -16.87 13.10
N ALA A 203 16.82 -18.13 13.02
CA ALA A 203 16.61 -18.81 11.74
C ALA A 203 15.55 -18.12 10.84
N PRO A 204 14.35 -17.73 11.32
CA PRO A 204 13.40 -17.01 10.48
C PRO A 204 13.91 -15.63 10.04
N ARG A 205 14.69 -14.92 10.88
CA ARG A 205 15.32 -13.66 10.49
C ARG A 205 16.37 -13.86 9.40
N ALA A 206 17.21 -14.89 9.52
CA ALA A 206 18.21 -15.21 8.50
C ALA A 206 17.55 -15.53 7.15
N ARG A 207 16.45 -16.31 7.15
CA ARG A 207 15.68 -16.59 5.94
C ARG A 207 15.03 -15.34 5.34
N MET A 208 14.49 -14.45 6.19
CA MET A 208 13.93 -13.17 5.74
C MET A 208 15.00 -12.32 5.05
N ILE A 209 16.18 -12.18 5.66
CA ILE A 209 17.29 -11.42 5.09
C ILE A 209 17.71 -12.01 3.74
N ASP A 210 17.94 -13.33 3.65
CA ASP A 210 18.27 -14.01 2.40
C ASP A 210 17.22 -13.78 1.30
N SER A 211 15.95 -13.80 1.66
CA SER A 211 14.84 -13.54 0.73
C SER A 211 14.82 -12.08 0.25
N LEU A 212 15.01 -11.13 1.16
CA LEU A 212 15.08 -9.70 0.81
C LEU A 212 16.31 -9.40 -0.04
N ASP A 213 17.48 -10.00 0.26
CA ASP A 213 18.69 -9.84 -0.57
C ASP A 213 18.45 -10.30 -2.01
N LYS A 214 17.69 -11.40 -2.20
CA LYS A 214 17.32 -11.89 -3.53
C LYS A 214 16.32 -10.98 -4.25
N ILE A 215 15.37 -10.39 -3.52
CA ILE A 215 14.40 -9.44 -4.08
C ILE A 215 15.10 -8.15 -4.52
N PHE A 216 16.03 -7.64 -3.70
CA PHE A 216 16.69 -6.37 -3.93
C PHE A 216 18.03 -6.49 -4.69
N ALA A 217 18.37 -7.68 -5.22
CA ALA A 217 19.62 -7.92 -5.92
C ALA A 217 19.82 -6.97 -7.12
N GLU A 218 18.77 -6.67 -7.86
CA GLU A 218 18.81 -5.72 -8.96
C GLU A 218 18.45 -4.32 -8.47
N LYS A 219 19.26 -3.33 -8.86
CA LYS A 219 18.97 -1.92 -8.56
C LYS A 219 17.94 -1.37 -9.55
N ILE A 220 16.92 -0.72 -9.03
CA ILE A 220 15.96 0.07 -9.82
C ILE A 220 16.20 1.55 -9.50
N ASP A 221 16.00 2.43 -10.49
CA ASP A 221 16.18 3.87 -10.32
C ASP A 221 15.25 4.41 -9.25
N GLU A 222 15.79 5.07 -8.23
CA GLU A 222 15.07 5.67 -7.11
C GLU A 222 14.08 6.77 -7.52
N LYS A 223 14.20 7.29 -8.74
CA LYS A 223 13.20 8.20 -9.31
C LYS A 223 11.91 7.47 -9.69
N LEU A 224 11.99 6.16 -9.91
CA LEU A 224 10.83 5.34 -10.25
C LEU A 224 10.17 4.75 -9.02
N ILE A 225 10.97 4.20 -8.08
CA ILE A 225 10.47 3.57 -6.86
C ILE A 225 11.29 3.98 -5.63
N LEU A 226 10.58 4.09 -4.48
CA LEU A 226 11.17 4.11 -3.14
C LEU A 226 10.63 2.91 -2.38
N GLU A 227 11.50 2.18 -1.68
CA GLU A 227 11.16 0.89 -1.08
C GLU A 227 11.36 0.92 0.44
N GLY A 228 10.34 0.50 1.18
CA GLY A 228 10.38 0.34 2.64
C GLY A 228 9.95 -1.05 3.06
N VAL A 229 10.63 -1.62 4.05
CA VAL A 229 10.34 -2.97 4.58
C VAL A 229 9.86 -2.89 6.01
N GLU A 230 8.73 -3.53 6.28
CA GLU A 230 8.13 -3.65 7.59
C GLU A 230 7.79 -5.12 7.89
N SER A 231 8.33 -5.67 8.98
CA SER A 231 8.08 -7.06 9.38
C SER A 231 8.05 -7.19 10.89
N LYS A 232 7.10 -7.99 11.41
CA LYS A 232 7.02 -8.37 12.81
C LYS A 232 8.29 -9.03 13.32
N LEU A 233 9.01 -9.77 12.48
CA LEU A 233 10.27 -10.43 12.88
C LEU A 233 11.33 -9.43 13.33
N PHE A 234 11.32 -8.22 12.78
CA PHE A 234 12.25 -7.18 13.20
C PHE A 234 11.72 -6.39 14.40
N ALA A 235 10.41 -6.16 14.47
CA ALA A 235 9.79 -5.49 15.60
C ALA A 235 9.90 -6.29 16.91
N LEU A 236 9.59 -7.60 16.88
CA LEU A 236 9.68 -8.51 18.03
C LEU A 236 11.14 -8.87 18.42
N GLY A 237 12.10 -8.44 17.66
CA GLY A 237 13.50 -8.66 17.96
C GLY A 237 14.12 -7.61 18.86
N LEU A 238 13.36 -6.63 19.24
CA LEU A 238 13.77 -5.52 20.11
C LEU A 238 13.22 -5.66 21.52
N GLU A 239 12.42 -6.69 21.80
CA GLU A 239 11.84 -7.00 23.11
C GLU A 239 12.68 -7.98 23.89
#